data_c03867b05a380b3b2bb1316ca4860215
#
_entry.id   c03867b05a380b3b2bb1316ca4860215
#
_cell.length_a   1.000
_cell.length_b   1.000
_cell.length_c   1.000
_cell.angle_alpha   90.00
_cell.angle_beta   90.00
_cell.angle_gamma   90.00
#
_symmetry.space_group_name_H-M   'P 1'
#
loop_
_entity.id
_entity.type
_entity.pdbx_description
1 polymer ?
#
loop_
_entity_poly.entity_id
_entity_poly.type
_entity_poly.pdbx_seq_one_letter_code
_entity_poly.pdbx_strand_id
1 'polypeptide(L)'
;MKTRLREETDYLNEANNIDHFAEQYAGDKLVLPRPVHDLTSETVLTMTYVEGRHLDAFLDADPDQAARDHFGQRLWSFLHEQVASNARTLHADTHPGNFLFRDDGRLGVVDFGCVKTFPQAFRDDVLRLFRARMVDDEDETTRLLYALNILHDDLPDETQEKLRHFFDRYGSLIVEPYRQSSFDFGDPGFHERLQACFEQASKLHAATGSPHFIFLNRALVGLLNLLTQLEAHVDTTGSLSLLNEALAEIGSEPVSR
;
A
#
# COMPACT_ATOMS: atom_id res chain seq x y z
N MET A 1 1.24 0.05 -24.19
CA MET A 1 0.74 -1.32 -23.96
C MET A 1 1.83 -2.40 -24.13
N LYS A 2 2.61 -2.43 -25.23
CA LYS A 2 3.68 -3.44 -25.42
C LYS A 2 4.85 -3.39 -24.42
N THR A 3 5.17 -2.22 -23.88
CA THR A 3 6.26 -2.05 -22.89
C THR A 3 5.87 -2.60 -21.51
N ARG A 4 4.62 -2.41 -21.07
CA ARG A 4 4.11 -2.95 -19.80
C ARG A 4 4.04 -4.48 -19.77
N LEU A 5 3.63 -5.11 -20.87
CA LEU A 5 3.62 -6.57 -21.00
C LEU A 5 5.04 -7.19 -20.96
N ARG A 6 6.08 -6.43 -21.31
CA ARG A 6 7.47 -6.90 -21.23
C ARG A 6 8.05 -6.80 -19.80
N GLU A 7 7.64 -5.81 -19.02
CA GLU A 7 8.06 -5.68 -17.61
C GLU A 7 7.43 -6.77 -16.74
N GLU A 8 6.19 -7.17 -17.02
CA GLU A 8 5.46 -8.23 -16.31
C GLU A 8 5.96 -9.66 -16.65
N THR A 9 6.90 -9.82 -17.59
CA THR A 9 7.45 -11.12 -18.01
C THR A 9 8.94 -11.24 -17.85
N ASP A 10 9.59 -10.29 -17.14
CA ASP A 10 11.02 -10.33 -16.86
C ASP A 10 11.28 -11.00 -15.51
N TYR A 11 11.38 -12.32 -15.52
CA TYR A 11 11.62 -13.11 -14.30
C TYR A 11 13.01 -12.92 -13.68
N LEU A 12 13.99 -12.42 -14.43
CA LEU A 12 15.27 -12.03 -13.84
C LEU A 12 15.11 -10.77 -12.97
N ASN A 13 14.29 -9.82 -13.42
CA ASN A 13 13.96 -8.64 -12.62
C ASN A 13 13.15 -9.02 -11.37
N GLU A 14 12.20 -9.94 -11.49
CA GLU A 14 11.43 -10.43 -10.35
C GLU A 14 12.32 -11.16 -9.33
N ALA A 15 13.27 -12.00 -9.76
CA ALA A 15 14.24 -12.63 -8.88
C ALA A 15 15.08 -11.59 -8.10
N ASN A 16 15.54 -10.55 -8.78
CA ASN A 16 16.28 -9.45 -8.13
C ASN A 16 15.41 -8.67 -7.13
N ASN A 17 14.13 -8.48 -7.43
CA ASN A 17 13.18 -7.86 -6.52
C ASN A 17 12.97 -8.71 -5.25
N ILE A 18 12.86 -10.02 -5.39
CA ILE A 18 12.76 -10.95 -4.25
C ILE A 18 13.98 -10.81 -3.35
N ASP A 19 15.18 -10.85 -3.92
CA ASP A 19 16.42 -10.71 -3.15
C ASP A 19 16.47 -9.37 -2.42
N HIS A 20 16.16 -8.27 -3.10
CA HIS A 20 16.11 -6.95 -2.50
C HIS A 20 15.14 -6.87 -1.32
N PHE A 21 13.93 -7.44 -1.46
CA PHE A 21 12.96 -7.48 -0.36
C PHE A 21 13.40 -8.41 0.77
N ALA A 22 14.02 -9.53 0.45
CA ALA A 22 14.55 -10.45 1.45
C ALA A 22 15.67 -9.82 2.29
N GLU A 23 16.54 -9.01 1.70
CA GLU A 23 17.56 -8.26 2.42
C GLU A 23 16.99 -7.21 3.37
N GLN A 24 15.90 -6.55 2.99
CA GLN A 24 15.34 -5.44 3.75
C GLN A 24 14.26 -5.83 4.76
N TYR A 25 13.43 -6.82 4.43
CA TYR A 25 12.21 -7.12 5.18
C TYR A 25 12.12 -8.56 5.68
N ALA A 26 13.03 -9.47 5.28
CA ALA A 26 13.02 -10.84 5.81
C ALA A 26 13.36 -10.85 7.30
N GLY A 27 12.60 -11.62 8.07
CA GLY A 27 12.79 -11.73 9.52
C GLY A 27 11.71 -12.59 10.15
N ASP A 28 11.50 -12.39 11.45
CA ASP A 28 10.55 -13.19 12.23
C ASP A 28 9.06 -12.94 11.86
N LYS A 29 8.80 -11.90 11.04
CA LYS A 29 7.44 -11.51 10.67
C LYS A 29 7.00 -12.01 9.29
N LEU A 30 7.94 -12.09 8.35
CA LEU A 30 7.67 -12.38 6.95
C LEU A 30 8.42 -13.62 6.48
N VAL A 31 7.82 -14.32 5.52
CA VAL A 31 8.46 -15.40 4.76
C VAL A 31 8.41 -15.04 3.28
N LEU A 32 9.56 -14.94 2.67
CA LEU A 32 9.72 -14.62 1.26
C LEU A 32 10.31 -15.86 0.54
N PRO A 33 9.96 -16.11 -0.73
CA PRO A 33 10.63 -17.11 -1.51
C PRO A 33 12.11 -16.73 -1.69
N ARG A 34 12.94 -17.69 -2.08
CA ARG A 34 14.34 -17.48 -2.45
C ARG A 34 14.54 -17.91 -3.88
N PRO A 35 14.99 -17.02 -4.77
CA PRO A 35 15.28 -17.40 -6.14
C PRO A 35 16.41 -18.40 -6.22
N VAL A 36 16.32 -19.32 -7.18
CA VAL A 36 17.39 -20.23 -7.57
C VAL A 36 17.98 -19.70 -8.88
N HIS A 37 18.93 -18.79 -8.78
CA HIS A 37 19.45 -18.02 -9.92
C HIS A 37 19.97 -18.90 -11.06
N ASP A 38 20.66 -20.01 -10.74
CA ASP A 38 21.18 -20.95 -11.75
C ASP A 38 20.08 -21.65 -12.56
N LEU A 39 18.82 -21.62 -12.08
CA LEU A 39 17.64 -22.20 -12.72
C LEU A 39 16.61 -21.14 -13.15
N THR A 40 16.97 -19.85 -13.07
CA THR A 40 16.11 -18.72 -13.44
C THR A 40 16.60 -18.08 -14.74
N SER A 41 15.68 -17.69 -15.60
CA SER A 41 15.94 -17.03 -16.89
C SER A 41 14.90 -15.95 -17.13
N GLU A 42 15.00 -15.21 -18.23
CA GLU A 42 13.99 -14.19 -18.60
C GLU A 42 12.55 -14.73 -18.67
N THR A 43 12.39 -16.03 -18.91
CA THR A 43 11.06 -16.66 -19.12
C THR A 43 10.72 -17.74 -18.09
N VAL A 44 11.60 -18.02 -17.14
CA VAL A 44 11.39 -19.03 -16.10
C VAL A 44 11.93 -18.49 -14.77
N LEU A 45 11.08 -18.40 -13.76
CA LEU A 45 11.46 -18.12 -12.40
C LEU A 45 11.43 -19.42 -11.58
N THR A 46 12.57 -19.80 -11.02
CA THR A 46 12.68 -20.91 -10.08
C THR A 46 12.95 -20.35 -8.69
N MET A 47 12.12 -20.70 -7.73
CA MET A 47 12.24 -20.20 -6.35
C MET A 47 11.79 -21.25 -5.33
N THR A 48 12.15 -21.07 -4.06
CA THR A 48 11.67 -21.92 -2.99
C THR A 48 10.17 -21.78 -2.80
N TYR A 49 9.53 -22.89 -2.44
CA TYR A 49 8.10 -22.87 -2.13
C TYR A 49 7.84 -22.21 -0.75
N VAL A 50 6.84 -21.37 -0.69
CA VAL A 50 6.34 -20.76 0.54
C VAL A 50 5.00 -21.41 0.90
N GLU A 51 4.96 -22.07 2.05
CA GLU A 51 3.73 -22.69 2.56
C GLU A 51 2.82 -21.64 3.20
N GLY A 52 1.52 -21.83 3.09
CA GLY A 52 0.50 -20.98 3.71
C GLY A 52 -0.83 -21.08 2.97
N ARG A 53 -1.87 -20.50 3.54
CA ARG A 53 -3.21 -20.43 2.95
C ARG A 53 -3.41 -19.05 2.34
N HIS A 54 -4.01 -18.97 1.16
CA HIS A 54 -4.53 -17.71 0.64
C HIS A 54 -5.70 -17.21 1.48
N LEU A 55 -6.07 -15.94 1.34
CA LEU A 55 -7.07 -15.27 2.17
C LEU A 55 -8.40 -16.06 2.24
N ASP A 56 -8.94 -16.49 1.11
CA ASP A 56 -10.22 -17.22 1.08
C ASP A 56 -10.15 -18.51 1.92
N ALA A 57 -9.10 -19.32 1.73
CA ALA A 57 -8.90 -20.54 2.47
C ALA A 57 -8.57 -20.30 3.97
N PHE A 58 -8.00 -19.15 4.29
CA PHE A 58 -7.80 -18.74 5.68
C PHE A 58 -9.13 -18.38 6.33
N LEU A 59 -9.98 -17.60 5.65
CA LEU A 59 -11.31 -17.19 6.15
C LEU A 59 -12.28 -18.37 6.22
N ASP A 60 -12.26 -19.29 5.24
CA ASP A 60 -13.08 -20.50 5.23
C ASP A 60 -12.78 -21.43 6.42
N ALA A 61 -11.60 -21.31 7.02
CA ALA A 61 -11.23 -22.04 8.22
C ALA A 61 -11.79 -21.40 9.51
N ASP A 62 -12.62 -20.36 9.41
CA ASP A 62 -13.25 -19.62 10.52
C ASP A 62 -12.25 -19.19 11.61
N PRO A 63 -11.21 -18.39 11.24
CA PRO A 63 -10.22 -17.93 12.21
C PRO A 63 -10.87 -17.02 13.25
N ASP A 64 -10.40 -17.11 14.49
CA ASP A 64 -10.81 -16.20 15.55
C ASP A 64 -10.34 -14.75 15.29
N GLN A 65 -10.90 -13.79 16.02
CA GLN A 65 -10.57 -12.39 15.85
C GLN A 65 -9.08 -12.11 16.10
N ALA A 66 -8.47 -12.80 17.04
CA ALA A 66 -7.04 -12.61 17.34
C ALA A 66 -6.14 -13.00 16.16
N ALA A 67 -6.50 -14.05 15.43
CA ALA A 67 -5.79 -14.45 14.22
C ALA A 67 -6.00 -13.46 13.08
N ARG A 68 -7.22 -12.93 12.90
CA ARG A 68 -7.55 -11.89 11.91
C ARG A 68 -6.77 -10.60 12.20
N ASP A 69 -6.75 -10.14 13.44
CA ASP A 69 -6.02 -8.96 13.91
C ASP A 69 -4.51 -9.12 13.71
N HIS A 70 -3.99 -10.30 14.05
CA HIS A 70 -2.57 -10.61 13.91
C HIS A 70 -2.10 -10.46 12.46
N PHE A 71 -2.80 -11.06 11.51
CA PHE A 71 -2.42 -10.96 10.10
C PHE A 71 -2.74 -9.57 9.51
N GLY A 72 -3.83 -8.94 9.93
CA GLY A 72 -4.12 -7.55 9.59
C GLY A 72 -2.98 -6.62 10.01
N GLN A 73 -2.47 -6.78 11.23
CA GLN A 73 -1.31 -6.03 11.72
C GLN A 73 -0.05 -6.29 10.90
N ARG A 74 0.19 -7.53 10.43
CA ARG A 74 1.33 -7.87 9.56
C ARG A 74 1.25 -7.15 8.22
N LEU A 75 0.08 -7.19 7.57
CA LEU A 75 -0.17 -6.52 6.29
C LEU A 75 -0.02 -5.00 6.44
N TRP A 76 -0.59 -4.42 7.49
CA TRP A 76 -0.48 -3.00 7.82
C TRP A 76 0.97 -2.58 8.01
N SER A 77 1.72 -3.30 8.86
CA SER A 77 3.13 -3.00 9.12
C SER A 77 3.98 -3.13 7.87
N PHE A 78 3.77 -4.16 7.06
CA PHE A 78 4.54 -4.41 5.84
C PHE A 78 4.46 -3.25 4.84
N LEU A 79 3.26 -2.69 4.60
CA LEU A 79 3.14 -1.53 3.72
C LEU A 79 3.82 -0.29 4.31
N HIS A 80 3.63 -0.02 5.61
CA HIS A 80 4.13 1.19 6.26
C HIS A 80 5.64 1.21 6.38
N GLU A 81 6.26 0.08 6.66
CA GLU A 81 7.71 -0.09 6.65
C GLU A 81 8.30 0.28 5.29
N GLN A 82 7.62 -0.06 4.18
CA GLN A 82 8.06 0.29 2.82
C GLN A 82 7.88 1.77 2.50
N VAL A 83 6.73 2.36 2.84
CA VAL A 83 6.43 3.78 2.58
C VAL A 83 7.34 4.70 3.40
N ALA A 84 7.62 4.35 4.64
CA ALA A 84 8.53 5.10 5.52
C ALA A 84 10.01 4.92 5.14
N SER A 85 10.37 3.81 4.51
CA SER A 85 11.76 3.45 4.21
C SER A 85 12.43 4.41 3.22
N ASN A 86 13.71 4.70 3.48
CA ASN A 86 14.59 5.40 2.55
C ASN A 86 14.96 4.57 1.30
N ALA A 87 14.71 3.27 1.31
CA ALA A 87 14.85 2.43 0.13
C ALA A 87 13.87 2.84 -0.98
N ARG A 88 12.73 3.42 -0.60
CA ARG A 88 11.71 3.94 -1.53
C ARG A 88 11.17 2.89 -2.49
N THR A 89 11.27 1.63 -2.10
CA THR A 89 10.74 0.49 -2.87
C THR A 89 9.41 0.06 -2.28
N LEU A 90 8.45 -0.19 -3.15
CA LEU A 90 7.11 -0.61 -2.77
C LEU A 90 6.73 -1.87 -3.55
N HIS A 91 6.24 -2.87 -2.83
CA HIS A 91 5.46 -3.98 -3.40
C HIS A 91 4.09 -3.43 -3.80
N ALA A 92 3.93 -3.12 -5.08
CA ALA A 92 2.77 -2.37 -5.57
C ALA A 92 1.60 -3.26 -5.99
N ASP A 93 1.61 -4.54 -5.65
CA ASP A 93 0.55 -5.51 -5.96
C ASP A 93 0.00 -6.19 -4.70
N THR A 94 -0.76 -5.45 -3.91
CA THR A 94 -1.44 -5.94 -2.70
C THR A 94 -2.71 -6.74 -3.03
N HIS A 95 -2.61 -7.64 -4.02
CA HIS A 95 -3.68 -8.57 -4.34
C HIS A 95 -3.71 -9.72 -3.32
N PRO A 96 -4.90 -10.23 -2.87
CA PRO A 96 -5.00 -11.34 -1.91
C PRO A 96 -4.20 -12.58 -2.28
N GLY A 97 -4.06 -12.89 -3.58
CA GLY A 97 -3.28 -14.02 -4.08
C GLY A 97 -1.78 -13.94 -3.83
N ASN A 98 -1.25 -12.76 -3.47
CA ASN A 98 0.17 -12.54 -3.23
C ASN A 98 0.55 -12.71 -1.75
N PHE A 99 -0.43 -12.99 -0.88
CA PHE A 99 -0.22 -13.17 0.56
C PHE A 99 -0.64 -14.56 1.02
N LEU A 100 0.19 -15.15 1.87
CA LEU A 100 -0.01 -16.48 2.43
C LEU A 100 -0.06 -16.42 3.96
N PHE A 101 -1.18 -16.83 4.52
CA PHE A 101 -1.46 -16.87 5.95
C PHE A 101 -0.94 -18.20 6.51
N ARG A 102 0.12 -18.14 7.30
CA ARG A 102 0.86 -19.32 7.76
C ARG A 102 0.45 -19.72 9.18
N ASP A 103 0.47 -21.02 9.46
CA ASP A 103 0.13 -21.56 10.79
C ASP A 103 1.14 -21.17 11.88
N ASP A 104 2.36 -20.77 11.49
CA ASP A 104 3.38 -20.25 12.40
C ASP A 104 3.23 -18.74 12.72
N GLY A 105 2.17 -18.10 12.24
CA GLY A 105 1.86 -16.69 12.45
C GLY A 105 2.67 -15.72 11.59
N ARG A 106 3.57 -16.20 10.72
CA ARG A 106 4.28 -15.35 9.76
C ARG A 106 3.44 -15.13 8.51
N LEU A 107 3.60 -13.98 7.88
CA LEU A 107 2.96 -13.67 6.60
C LEU A 107 3.91 -14.07 5.47
N GLY A 108 3.47 -14.96 4.58
CA GLY A 108 4.14 -15.23 3.32
C GLY A 108 3.82 -14.15 2.30
N VAL A 109 4.82 -13.66 1.57
CA VAL A 109 4.64 -12.73 0.45
C VAL A 109 5.27 -13.35 -0.78
N VAL A 110 4.48 -13.50 -1.82
CA VAL A 110 4.89 -14.09 -3.10
C VAL A 110 4.54 -13.13 -4.23
N ASP A 111 5.11 -13.33 -5.41
CA ASP A 111 4.94 -12.46 -6.59
C ASP A 111 5.54 -11.05 -6.38
N PHE A 112 6.75 -10.86 -6.92
CA PHE A 112 7.49 -9.60 -6.88
C PHE A 112 7.65 -8.97 -8.27
N GLY A 113 6.78 -9.35 -9.20
CA GLY A 113 6.74 -8.80 -10.56
C GLY A 113 6.37 -7.32 -10.62
N CYS A 114 5.66 -6.83 -9.60
CA CYS A 114 5.25 -5.42 -9.52
C CYS A 114 5.88 -4.70 -8.31
N VAL A 115 7.19 -4.56 -8.33
CA VAL A 115 7.94 -3.71 -7.38
C VAL A 115 8.27 -2.37 -8.04
N LYS A 116 8.09 -1.27 -7.30
CA LYS A 116 8.36 0.08 -7.80
C LYS A 116 9.29 0.83 -6.86
N THR A 117 10.33 1.43 -7.43
CA THR A 117 11.21 2.37 -6.71
C THR A 117 10.78 3.79 -7.04
N PHE A 118 10.53 4.59 -6.03
CA PHE A 118 10.05 5.95 -6.19
C PHE A 118 11.20 6.97 -6.18
N PRO A 119 11.09 8.07 -6.96
CA PRO A 119 11.95 9.22 -6.79
C PRO A 119 11.85 9.80 -5.38
N GLN A 120 12.94 10.35 -4.84
CA GLN A 120 12.95 10.99 -3.52
C GLN A 120 11.88 12.08 -3.41
N ALA A 121 11.78 12.96 -4.41
CA ALA A 121 10.80 14.04 -4.40
C ALA A 121 9.35 13.52 -4.32
N PHE A 122 9.04 12.42 -5.00
CA PHE A 122 7.72 11.81 -4.93
C PHE A 122 7.42 11.28 -3.52
N ARG A 123 8.37 10.55 -2.89
CA ARG A 123 8.21 10.07 -1.51
C ARG A 123 7.97 11.23 -0.54
N ASP A 124 8.77 12.28 -0.68
CA ASP A 124 8.68 13.46 0.19
C ASP A 124 7.32 14.16 0.06
N ASP A 125 6.80 14.30 -1.17
CA ASP A 125 5.49 14.90 -1.42
C ASP A 125 4.34 14.02 -0.89
N VAL A 126 4.45 12.69 -0.97
CA VAL A 126 3.49 11.75 -0.37
C VAL A 126 3.46 11.87 1.16
N LEU A 127 4.63 11.96 1.81
CA LEU A 127 4.71 12.15 3.26
C LEU A 127 4.13 13.50 3.69
N ARG A 128 4.43 14.57 2.95
CA ARG A 128 3.82 15.90 3.20
C ARG A 128 2.31 15.90 2.97
N LEU A 129 1.82 15.17 1.96
CA LEU A 129 0.38 15.04 1.73
C LEU A 129 -0.31 14.30 2.89
N PHE A 130 0.30 13.22 3.38
CA PHE A 130 -0.19 12.54 4.58
C PHE A 130 -0.27 13.53 5.78
N ARG A 131 0.80 14.30 6.03
CA ARG A 131 0.83 15.30 7.09
C ARG A 131 -0.27 16.35 6.90
N ALA A 132 -0.35 16.96 5.71
CA ALA A 132 -1.35 17.99 5.41
C ALA A 132 -2.79 17.48 5.69
N ARG A 133 -3.08 16.25 5.31
CA ARG A 133 -4.38 15.61 5.58
C ARG A 133 -4.62 15.32 7.06
N MET A 134 -3.59 14.98 7.82
CA MET A 134 -3.69 14.74 9.28
C MET A 134 -4.00 16.00 10.07
N VAL A 135 -3.50 17.17 9.62
CA VAL A 135 -3.67 18.47 10.29
C VAL A 135 -4.72 19.34 9.60
N ASP A 136 -5.48 18.81 8.65
CA ASP A 136 -6.54 19.48 7.88
C ASP A 136 -6.04 20.76 7.18
N ASP A 137 -4.80 20.76 6.64
CA ASP A 137 -4.20 21.85 5.87
C ASP A 137 -4.64 21.73 4.40
N GLU A 138 -5.71 22.42 4.05
CA GLU A 138 -6.31 22.37 2.71
C GLU A 138 -5.45 23.03 1.63
N ASP A 139 -4.73 24.10 1.98
CA ASP A 139 -3.87 24.81 1.02
C ASP A 139 -2.68 23.94 0.62
N GLU A 140 -1.99 23.34 1.60
CA GLU A 140 -0.88 22.42 1.34
C GLU A 140 -1.38 21.13 0.67
N THR A 141 -2.52 20.60 1.06
CA THR A 141 -3.15 19.45 0.37
C THR A 141 -3.36 19.76 -1.11
N THR A 142 -3.95 20.90 -1.44
CA THR A 142 -4.19 21.31 -2.83
C THR A 142 -2.87 21.45 -3.59
N ARG A 143 -1.88 22.13 -3.02
CA ARG A 143 -0.54 22.27 -3.63
C ARG A 143 0.07 20.91 -3.95
N LEU A 144 -0.02 19.95 -3.05
CA LEU A 144 0.54 18.61 -3.21
C LEU A 144 -0.23 17.75 -4.22
N LEU A 145 -1.54 17.93 -4.35
CA LEU A 145 -2.32 17.29 -5.43
C LEU A 145 -1.84 17.72 -6.81
N TYR A 146 -1.42 18.99 -6.97
CA TYR A 146 -0.78 19.46 -8.21
C TYR A 146 0.64 18.87 -8.36
N ALA A 147 1.46 18.87 -7.31
CA ALA A 147 2.82 18.33 -7.35
C ALA A 147 2.85 16.83 -7.73
N LEU A 148 1.88 16.07 -7.26
CA LEU A 148 1.70 14.66 -7.58
C LEU A 148 0.99 14.43 -8.94
N ASN A 149 0.69 15.49 -9.68
CA ASN A 149 0.00 15.48 -10.97
C ASN A 149 -1.38 14.82 -10.93
N ILE A 150 -2.05 14.93 -9.79
CA ILE A 150 -3.44 14.51 -9.60
C ILE A 150 -4.38 15.60 -10.13
N LEU A 151 -4.07 16.86 -9.83
CA LEU A 151 -4.66 18.04 -10.43
C LEU A 151 -3.66 18.67 -11.39
N HIS A 152 -4.12 19.21 -12.50
CA HIS A 152 -3.31 19.98 -13.46
C HIS A 152 -4.18 20.96 -14.24
N ASP A 153 -3.58 22.05 -14.70
CA ASP A 153 -4.30 23.19 -15.31
C ASP A 153 -4.98 22.86 -16.64
N ASP A 154 -4.56 21.78 -17.31
CA ASP A 154 -5.18 21.34 -18.57
C ASP A 154 -6.54 20.66 -18.37
N LEU A 155 -6.94 20.35 -17.13
CA LEU A 155 -8.24 19.76 -16.84
C LEU A 155 -9.35 20.84 -16.87
N PRO A 156 -10.53 20.53 -17.42
CA PRO A 156 -11.70 21.41 -17.28
C PRO A 156 -12.01 21.68 -15.81
N ASP A 157 -12.44 22.91 -15.50
CA ASP A 157 -12.76 23.36 -14.12
C ASP A 157 -13.71 22.39 -13.39
N GLU A 158 -14.78 21.95 -14.07
CA GLU A 158 -15.73 20.96 -13.52
C GLU A 158 -15.06 19.63 -13.15
N THR A 159 -14.09 19.20 -13.94
CA THR A 159 -13.33 17.97 -13.67
C THR A 159 -12.39 18.16 -12.49
N GLN A 160 -11.70 19.29 -12.41
CA GLN A 160 -10.86 19.64 -11.27
C GLN A 160 -11.65 19.68 -9.97
N GLU A 161 -12.83 20.29 -9.97
CA GLU A 161 -13.71 20.37 -8.80
C GLU A 161 -14.16 18.96 -8.35
N LYS A 162 -14.58 18.10 -9.28
CA LYS A 162 -14.95 16.71 -8.99
C LYS A 162 -13.79 15.92 -8.40
N LEU A 163 -12.58 16.11 -8.92
CA LEU A 163 -11.37 15.46 -8.40
C LEU A 163 -11.01 15.98 -7.01
N ARG A 164 -11.09 17.31 -6.75
CA ARG A 164 -10.87 17.87 -5.41
C ARG A 164 -11.81 17.23 -4.39
N HIS A 165 -13.10 17.22 -4.67
CA HIS A 165 -14.09 16.59 -3.78
C HIS A 165 -13.87 15.09 -3.58
N PHE A 166 -13.44 14.40 -4.62
CA PHE A 166 -13.09 12.99 -4.50
C PHE A 166 -11.86 12.79 -3.59
N PHE A 167 -10.76 13.49 -3.87
CA PHE A 167 -9.51 13.33 -3.11
C PHE A 167 -9.61 13.89 -1.69
N ASP A 168 -10.51 14.83 -1.43
CA ASP A 168 -10.81 15.26 -0.07
C ASP A 168 -11.44 14.12 0.75
N ARG A 169 -12.48 13.49 0.25
CA ARG A 169 -13.10 12.32 0.93
C ARG A 169 -12.20 11.12 1.01
N TYR A 170 -11.54 10.80 -0.10
CA TYR A 170 -10.58 9.69 -0.16
C TYR A 170 -9.42 9.89 0.81
N GLY A 171 -8.82 11.08 0.83
CA GLY A 171 -7.75 11.42 1.75
C GLY A 171 -8.18 11.32 3.22
N SER A 172 -9.41 11.75 3.54
CA SER A 172 -9.98 11.60 4.89
C SER A 172 -10.10 10.14 5.30
N LEU A 173 -10.53 9.24 4.40
CA LEU A 173 -10.58 7.80 4.66
C LEU A 173 -9.18 7.19 4.87
N ILE A 174 -8.18 7.63 4.08
CA ILE A 174 -6.80 7.13 4.22
C ILE A 174 -6.19 7.51 5.57
N VAL A 175 -6.47 8.71 6.09
CA VAL A 175 -5.89 9.16 7.37
C VAL A 175 -6.74 8.80 8.59
N GLU A 176 -7.99 8.41 8.42
CA GLU A 176 -8.91 8.08 9.53
C GLU A 176 -8.32 7.04 10.51
N PRO A 177 -7.67 5.93 10.06
CA PRO A 177 -7.08 4.96 10.96
C PRO A 177 -6.04 5.55 11.92
N TYR A 178 -5.31 6.57 11.49
CA TYR A 178 -4.23 7.16 12.31
C TYR A 178 -4.73 8.13 13.37
N ARG A 179 -6.00 8.54 13.30
CA ARG A 179 -6.63 9.41 14.31
C ARG A 179 -6.95 8.66 15.62
N GLN A 180 -6.77 7.34 15.64
CA GLN A 180 -7.00 6.46 16.79
C GLN A 180 -5.78 5.56 17.02
N SER A 181 -5.59 5.06 18.24
CA SER A 181 -4.50 4.12 18.56
C SER A 181 -4.75 2.70 18.02
N SER A 182 -6.03 2.35 17.86
CA SER A 182 -6.48 1.12 17.25
C SER A 182 -7.64 1.43 16.32
N PHE A 183 -7.68 0.80 15.16
CA PHE A 183 -8.72 1.00 14.17
C PHE A 183 -9.36 -0.33 13.77
N ASP A 184 -10.69 -0.36 13.76
CA ASP A 184 -11.51 -1.50 13.36
C ASP A 184 -11.86 -1.40 11.87
N PHE A 185 -11.18 -2.22 11.03
CA PHE A 185 -11.48 -2.31 9.60
C PHE A 185 -12.74 -3.14 9.30
N GLY A 186 -13.31 -3.82 10.29
CA GLY A 186 -14.61 -4.49 10.22
C GLY A 186 -15.80 -3.56 10.44
N ASP A 187 -15.58 -2.28 10.78
CA ASP A 187 -16.65 -1.29 10.97
C ASP A 187 -17.51 -1.14 9.69
N PRO A 188 -18.81 -1.44 9.74
CA PRO A 188 -19.66 -1.36 8.55
C PRO A 188 -19.74 0.06 7.95
N GLY A 189 -19.69 1.11 8.78
CA GLY A 189 -19.73 2.48 8.33
C GLY A 189 -18.47 2.88 7.57
N PHE A 190 -17.30 2.40 8.00
CA PHE A 190 -16.06 2.58 7.26
C PHE A 190 -16.10 1.84 5.91
N HIS A 191 -16.58 0.59 5.92
CA HIS A 191 -16.73 -0.23 4.72
C HIS A 191 -17.63 0.44 3.68
N GLU A 192 -18.81 0.93 4.08
CA GLU A 192 -19.75 1.62 3.18
C GLU A 192 -19.11 2.86 2.56
N ARG A 193 -18.39 3.68 3.34
CA ARG A 193 -17.70 4.88 2.83
C ARG A 193 -16.58 4.53 1.86
N LEU A 194 -15.80 3.48 2.16
CA LEU A 194 -14.73 3.00 1.30
C LEU A 194 -15.27 2.48 -0.03
N GLN A 195 -16.35 1.68 -0.01
CA GLN A 195 -17.01 1.18 -1.20
C GLN A 195 -17.57 2.33 -2.06
N ALA A 196 -18.23 3.30 -1.45
CA ALA A 196 -18.74 4.48 -2.16
C ALA A 196 -17.62 5.29 -2.84
N CYS A 197 -16.44 5.38 -2.19
CA CYS A 197 -15.26 5.98 -2.78
C CYS A 197 -14.77 5.22 -4.03
N PHE A 198 -14.71 3.90 -3.99
CA PHE A 198 -14.29 3.08 -5.13
C PHE A 198 -15.27 3.17 -6.30
N GLU A 199 -16.58 3.16 -6.03
CA GLU A 199 -17.59 3.34 -7.05
C GLU A 199 -17.49 4.72 -7.74
N GLN A 200 -17.20 5.77 -6.97
CA GLN A 200 -16.98 7.09 -7.51
C GLN A 200 -15.69 7.18 -8.33
N ALA A 201 -14.58 6.60 -7.87
CA ALA A 201 -13.32 6.53 -8.61
C ALA A 201 -13.51 5.89 -9.98
N SER A 202 -14.29 4.80 -10.06
CA SER A 202 -14.60 4.13 -11.31
C SER A 202 -15.39 5.00 -12.30
N LYS A 203 -16.30 5.86 -11.79
CA LYS A 203 -17.11 6.78 -12.61
C LYS A 203 -16.32 7.98 -13.12
N LEU A 204 -15.33 8.43 -12.37
CA LEU A 204 -14.48 9.56 -12.77
C LEU A 204 -13.56 9.23 -13.96
N HIS A 205 -13.42 7.95 -14.36
CA HIS A 205 -12.56 7.48 -15.46
C HIS A 205 -11.13 8.03 -15.39
N ALA A 206 -10.75 8.54 -14.23
CA ALA A 206 -9.54 9.30 -14.04
C ALA A 206 -8.48 8.43 -13.37
N ALA A 207 -7.70 7.73 -14.18
CA ALA A 207 -6.34 7.39 -13.75
C ALA A 207 -5.55 8.72 -13.69
N THR A 208 -5.85 9.54 -12.68
CA THR A 208 -5.20 10.83 -12.44
C THR A 208 -4.04 10.62 -11.49
N GLY A 209 -2.99 11.36 -11.71
CA GLY A 209 -1.77 11.29 -10.93
C GLY A 209 -0.56 10.83 -11.75
N SER A 210 0.61 11.05 -11.21
CA SER A 210 1.83 10.51 -11.78
C SER A 210 1.76 8.97 -11.82
N PRO A 211 2.50 8.30 -12.70
CA PRO A 211 2.59 6.84 -12.69
C PRO A 211 2.96 6.28 -11.31
N HIS A 212 3.79 6.98 -10.55
CA HIS A 212 4.17 6.60 -9.18
C HIS A 212 2.99 6.65 -8.21
N PHE A 213 2.15 7.69 -8.32
CA PHE A 213 0.95 7.81 -7.49
C PHE A 213 -0.05 6.67 -7.75
N ILE A 214 -0.22 6.27 -9.01
CA ILE A 214 -1.11 5.17 -9.39
C ILE A 214 -0.68 3.85 -8.70
N PHE A 215 0.63 3.56 -8.67
CA PHE A 215 1.15 2.35 -8.00
C PHE A 215 1.00 2.42 -6.48
N LEU A 216 1.29 3.55 -5.85
CA LEU A 216 1.09 3.74 -4.42
C LEU A 216 -0.38 3.58 -4.05
N ASN A 217 -1.26 4.24 -4.81
CA ASN A 217 -2.70 4.17 -4.58
C ASN A 217 -3.24 2.74 -4.73
N ARG A 218 -2.76 1.98 -5.74
CA ARG A 218 -3.11 0.57 -5.91
C ARG A 218 -2.71 -0.25 -4.69
N ALA A 219 -1.52 -0.03 -4.14
CA ALA A 219 -1.05 -0.71 -2.94
C ALA A 219 -1.91 -0.38 -1.71
N LEU A 220 -2.25 0.91 -1.51
CA LEU A 220 -3.10 1.35 -0.41
C LEU A 220 -4.52 0.77 -0.52
N VAL A 221 -5.14 0.85 -1.70
CA VAL A 221 -6.48 0.30 -1.96
C VAL A 221 -6.52 -1.21 -1.71
N GLY A 222 -5.51 -1.93 -2.21
CA GLY A 222 -5.40 -3.37 -1.98
C GLY A 222 -5.24 -3.72 -0.50
N LEU A 223 -4.42 -2.95 0.25
CA LEU A 223 -4.28 -3.12 1.69
C LEU A 223 -5.62 -2.90 2.42
N LEU A 224 -6.30 -1.79 2.14
CA LEU A 224 -7.60 -1.51 2.78
C LEU A 224 -8.62 -2.61 2.50
N ASN A 225 -8.66 -3.12 1.27
CA ASN A 225 -9.52 -4.22 0.90
C ASN A 225 -9.19 -5.52 1.67
N LEU A 226 -7.91 -5.86 1.82
CA LEU A 226 -7.46 -7.01 2.61
C LEU A 226 -7.86 -6.87 4.08
N LEU A 227 -7.64 -5.71 4.68
CA LEU A 227 -7.96 -5.44 6.08
C LEU A 227 -9.46 -5.49 6.35
N THR A 228 -10.26 -4.97 5.43
CA THR A 228 -11.73 -5.01 5.51
C THR A 228 -12.25 -6.45 5.37
N GLN A 229 -11.69 -7.26 4.45
CA GLN A 229 -12.07 -8.68 4.34
C GLN A 229 -11.68 -9.50 5.57
N LEU A 230 -10.55 -9.17 6.21
CA LEU A 230 -10.13 -9.76 7.48
C LEU A 230 -10.97 -9.28 8.66
N GLU A 231 -11.71 -8.17 8.52
CA GLU A 231 -12.38 -7.48 9.64
C GLU A 231 -11.38 -7.23 10.80
N ALA A 232 -10.16 -6.79 10.46
CA ALA A 232 -9.05 -6.74 11.40
C ALA A 232 -9.07 -5.49 12.26
N HIS A 233 -8.76 -5.63 13.56
CA HIS A 233 -8.39 -4.51 14.43
C HIS A 233 -6.89 -4.31 14.38
N VAL A 234 -6.44 -3.10 14.06
CA VAL A 234 -5.04 -2.79 13.83
C VAL A 234 -4.56 -1.69 14.78
N ASP A 235 -3.45 -1.94 15.48
CA ASP A 235 -2.73 -0.88 16.20
C ASP A 235 -1.98 0.01 15.20
N THR A 236 -2.35 1.27 15.15
CA THR A 236 -1.78 2.28 14.25
C THR A 236 -0.62 3.06 14.86
N THR A 237 -0.28 2.81 16.14
CA THR A 237 0.71 3.59 16.88
C THR A 237 2.09 3.48 16.27
N GLY A 238 2.51 2.24 15.97
CA GLY A 238 3.83 1.98 15.37
C GLY A 238 3.97 2.59 13.98
N SER A 239 2.94 2.48 13.13
CA SER A 239 2.97 3.06 11.78
C SER A 239 2.99 4.59 11.79
N LEU A 240 2.24 5.23 12.72
CA LEU A 240 2.30 6.68 12.88
C LEU A 240 3.68 7.15 13.35
N SER A 241 4.35 6.39 14.23
CA SER A 241 5.73 6.68 14.65
C SER A 241 6.69 6.62 13.47
N LEU A 242 6.63 5.56 12.66
CA LEU A 242 7.45 5.41 11.45
C LEU A 242 7.24 6.55 10.46
N LEU A 243 5.99 6.96 10.22
CA LEU A 243 5.69 8.08 9.33
C LEU A 243 6.20 9.40 9.89
N ASN A 244 6.13 9.63 11.20
CA ASN A 244 6.67 10.82 11.84
C ASN A 244 8.21 10.88 11.80
N GLU A 245 8.88 9.74 11.94
CA GLU A 245 10.33 9.64 11.75
C GLU A 245 10.70 10.01 10.31
N ALA A 246 9.99 9.46 9.34
CA ALA A 246 10.19 9.77 7.92
C ALA A 246 9.88 11.24 7.58
N LEU A 247 8.88 11.86 8.22
CA LEU A 247 8.60 13.30 8.11
C LEU A 247 9.74 14.15 8.68
N ALA A 248 10.28 13.79 9.84
CA ALA A 248 11.42 14.49 10.42
C ALA A 248 12.67 14.46 9.53
N GLU A 249 12.94 13.33 8.87
CA GLU A 249 14.05 13.19 7.92
C GLU A 249 13.97 14.18 6.74
N ILE A 250 12.76 14.55 6.31
CA ILE A 250 12.54 15.52 5.23
C ILE A 250 12.30 16.95 5.73
N GLY A 251 12.55 17.21 7.01
CA GLY A 251 12.41 18.53 7.64
C GLY A 251 10.95 18.98 7.81
N SER A 252 10.00 18.05 7.83
CA SER A 252 8.59 18.30 8.12
C SER A 252 8.26 18.03 9.58
N GLU A 253 7.31 18.78 10.13
CA GLU A 253 6.85 18.57 11.49
C GLU A 253 6.07 17.25 11.63
N PRO A 254 6.21 16.56 12.77
CA PRO A 254 5.42 15.36 13.04
C PRO A 254 3.94 15.72 13.22
N VAL A 255 3.08 14.70 13.08
CA VAL A 255 1.64 14.82 13.33
C VAL A 255 1.26 14.10 14.62
N SER A 256 0.26 14.64 15.31
CA SER A 256 -0.43 14.01 16.45
C SER A 256 -1.82 13.55 16.06
N ARG A 257 -2.38 12.69 16.89
CA ARG A 257 -3.77 12.25 16.75
C ARG A 257 -4.76 13.33 17.11
#